data_53f42a06ae7f6fd7bc4a869f3b51a64d
#
_entry.id   53f42a06ae7f6fd7bc4a869f3b51a64d
#
_cell.length_a   1.000
_cell.length_b   1.000
_cell.length_c   1.000
_cell.angle_alpha   90.00
_cell.angle_beta   90.00
_cell.angle_gamma   90.00
#
_symmetry.space_group_name_H-M   'P 1'
#
loop_
_entity.id
_entity.type
_entity.pdbx_description
1 polymer ?
#
loop_
_entity_poly.entity_id
_entity_poly.type
_entity_poly.pdbx_seq_one_letter_code
_entity_poly.pdbx_strand_id
1 'polypeptide(L)'
;LGDVYKRQHFADVLAKAASNSNTNVGMMGETFKYVAPVAGALGFSVEDCATAIGLMANSGIKASQAGTSLRSIFTRMAKPTKEVQAAMDQLGISLTNSDGSMKSLKEIMNDLRSGFAGLTEAQKAQLAASLGGQEAMSGLLAIVNASDEDYQKLTDSIYDADGAAKEMADTMNDNLQGAITLCKSALESVGIALYEEVQEPMKETVKVITGMVEDMNEAMAEKGFDGLIEAFGNSLAELAQMAMEAVPTLIGVAEDLVGTFINAIMDHQEEFAEAGATAVSYTHLRAHETSAHLV
;
A
#
# COMPACT_ATOMS: atom_id res chain seq x y z
N LEU A 1 11.10 -17.88 -1.71
CA LEU A 1 10.14 -17.83 -2.82
C LEU A 1 8.68 -17.93 -2.32
N GLY A 2 8.35 -18.87 -1.41
CA GLY A 2 6.97 -19.04 -0.92
C GLY A 2 6.38 -17.82 -0.21
N ASP A 3 7.18 -17.06 0.55
CA ASP A 3 6.70 -15.86 1.26
C ASP A 3 6.46 -14.68 0.33
N VAL A 4 7.25 -14.55 -0.74
CA VAL A 4 7.06 -13.50 -1.76
C VAL A 4 5.77 -13.78 -2.53
N TYR A 5 5.54 -15.03 -2.94
CA TYR A 5 4.31 -15.43 -3.62
C TYR A 5 3.06 -15.17 -2.77
N LYS A 6 3.10 -15.52 -1.48
CA LYS A 6 1.97 -15.26 -0.56
C LYS A 6 1.67 -13.77 -0.40
N ARG A 7 2.71 -12.93 -0.36
CA ARG A 7 2.54 -11.47 -0.27
C ARG A 7 1.96 -10.89 -1.55
N GLN A 8 2.44 -11.38 -2.70
CA GLN A 8 1.92 -10.97 -4.00
C GLN A 8 0.45 -11.34 -4.13
N HIS A 9 0.10 -12.60 -3.87
CA HIS A 9 -1.28 -13.08 -3.89
C HIS A 9 -2.19 -12.28 -2.95
N PHE A 10 -1.74 -11.97 -1.73
CA PHE A 10 -2.49 -11.11 -0.82
C PHE A 10 -2.74 -9.72 -1.42
N ALA A 11 -1.73 -9.10 -2.04
CA ALA A 11 -1.87 -7.82 -2.69
C ALA A 11 -2.86 -7.86 -3.86
N ASP A 12 -2.81 -8.93 -4.66
CA ASP A 12 -3.72 -9.16 -5.79
C ASP A 12 -5.18 -9.28 -5.33
N VAL A 13 -5.43 -10.05 -4.27
CA VAL A 13 -6.76 -10.20 -3.66
C VAL A 13 -7.28 -8.86 -3.15
N LEU A 14 -6.45 -8.05 -2.47
CA LEU A 14 -6.85 -6.73 -2.00
C LEU A 14 -7.18 -5.77 -3.16
N ALA A 15 -6.35 -5.78 -4.20
CA ALA A 15 -6.56 -4.95 -5.38
C ALA A 15 -7.85 -5.34 -6.10
N LYS A 16 -8.08 -6.63 -6.31
CA LYS A 16 -9.29 -7.13 -6.97
C LYS A 16 -10.56 -6.84 -6.17
N ALA A 17 -10.53 -7.06 -4.85
CA ALA A 17 -11.64 -6.73 -3.97
C ALA A 17 -11.95 -5.22 -3.97
N ALA A 18 -10.89 -4.38 -3.92
CA ALA A 18 -11.05 -2.93 -3.97
C ALA A 18 -11.63 -2.43 -5.31
N SER A 19 -11.27 -3.06 -6.43
CA SER A 19 -11.79 -2.70 -7.76
C SER A 19 -13.24 -3.15 -7.97
N ASN A 20 -13.72 -4.14 -7.21
CA ASN A 20 -15.05 -4.73 -7.38
C ASN A 20 -16.01 -4.42 -6.22
N SER A 21 -15.63 -3.56 -5.29
CA SER A 21 -16.48 -3.14 -4.17
C SER A 21 -16.24 -1.67 -3.80
N ASN A 22 -17.16 -1.09 -3.02
CA ASN A 22 -17.09 0.33 -2.65
C ASN A 22 -16.05 0.59 -1.54
N THR A 23 -14.78 0.29 -1.82
CA THR A 23 -13.65 0.49 -0.88
C THR A 23 -12.36 0.81 -1.66
N ASN A 24 -11.23 0.84 -0.97
CA ASN A 24 -9.90 0.94 -1.56
C ASN A 24 -8.92 0.01 -0.84
N VAL A 25 -7.73 -0.20 -1.43
CA VAL A 25 -6.70 -1.11 -0.90
C VAL A 25 -6.28 -0.74 0.53
N GLY A 26 -6.16 0.57 0.83
CA GLY A 26 -5.81 1.05 2.17
C GLY A 26 -6.87 0.68 3.22
N MET A 27 -8.15 0.88 2.90
CA MET A 27 -9.27 0.48 3.78
C MET A 27 -9.39 -1.02 3.94
N MET A 28 -9.13 -1.80 2.87
CA MET A 28 -9.04 -3.26 2.94
C MET A 28 -7.94 -3.70 3.91
N GLY A 29 -6.73 -3.15 3.75
CA GLY A 29 -5.60 -3.41 4.64
C GLY A 29 -5.90 -3.06 6.10
N GLU A 30 -6.57 -1.93 6.34
CA GLU A 30 -7.01 -1.53 7.68
C GLU A 30 -7.99 -2.55 8.28
N THR A 31 -8.94 -3.06 7.50
CA THR A 31 -9.88 -4.10 7.94
C THR A 31 -9.13 -5.39 8.32
N PHE A 32 -8.18 -5.82 7.47
CA PHE A 32 -7.40 -7.04 7.70
C PHE A 32 -6.55 -7.01 8.97
N LYS A 33 -6.09 -5.85 9.45
CA LYS A 33 -5.40 -5.72 10.75
C LYS A 33 -6.23 -6.29 11.91
N TYR A 34 -7.55 -6.13 11.86
CA TYR A 34 -8.45 -6.61 12.91
C TYR A 34 -8.89 -8.05 12.70
N VAL A 35 -9.06 -8.47 11.46
CA VAL A 35 -9.65 -9.77 11.10
C VAL A 35 -8.61 -10.88 11.02
N ALA A 36 -7.42 -10.60 10.47
CA ALA A 36 -6.44 -11.61 10.13
C ALA A 36 -6.03 -12.55 11.28
N PRO A 37 -5.85 -12.08 12.54
CA PRO A 37 -5.48 -12.99 13.63
C PRO A 37 -6.56 -14.05 13.91
N VAL A 38 -7.84 -13.67 13.84
CA VAL A 38 -8.96 -14.59 14.11
C VAL A 38 -9.24 -15.46 12.89
N ALA A 39 -9.27 -14.88 11.70
CA ALA A 39 -9.45 -15.61 10.45
C ALA A 39 -8.36 -16.68 10.25
N GLY A 40 -7.09 -16.31 10.49
CA GLY A 40 -5.98 -17.26 10.43
C GLY A 40 -6.07 -18.38 11.44
N ALA A 41 -6.53 -18.11 12.69
CA ALA A 41 -6.75 -19.14 13.69
C ALA A 41 -7.90 -20.11 13.33
N LEU A 42 -8.88 -19.64 12.56
CA LEU A 42 -10.01 -20.43 12.07
C LEU A 42 -9.72 -21.10 10.71
N GLY A 43 -8.57 -20.81 10.08
CA GLY A 43 -8.18 -21.39 8.80
C GLY A 43 -8.94 -20.79 7.60
N PHE A 44 -9.52 -19.58 7.73
CA PHE A 44 -10.24 -18.92 6.66
C PHE A 44 -9.27 -18.36 5.62
N SER A 45 -9.64 -18.46 4.34
CA SER A 45 -8.86 -17.93 3.24
C SER A 45 -8.90 -16.41 3.17
N VAL A 46 -7.91 -15.82 2.50
CA VAL A 46 -7.85 -14.37 2.27
C VAL A 46 -8.98 -13.93 1.35
N GLU A 47 -9.30 -14.74 0.34
CA GLU A 47 -10.35 -14.52 -0.64
C GLU A 47 -11.73 -14.45 0.00
N ASP A 48 -12.04 -15.41 0.88
CA ASP A 48 -13.31 -15.44 1.59
C ASP A 48 -13.47 -14.24 2.52
N CYS A 49 -12.40 -13.89 3.24
CA CYS A 49 -12.37 -12.69 4.09
C CYS A 49 -12.56 -11.42 3.25
N ALA A 50 -11.88 -11.31 2.10
CA ALA A 50 -12.00 -10.17 1.21
C ALA A 50 -13.40 -10.05 0.62
N THR A 51 -14.05 -11.16 0.30
CA THR A 51 -15.46 -11.20 -0.14
C THR A 51 -16.39 -10.64 0.95
N ALA A 52 -16.27 -11.13 2.19
CA ALA A 52 -17.08 -10.63 3.31
C ALA A 52 -16.87 -9.11 3.54
N ILE A 53 -15.63 -8.66 3.49
CA ILE A 53 -15.25 -7.24 3.63
C ILE A 53 -15.83 -6.41 2.49
N GLY A 54 -15.76 -6.89 1.25
CA GLY A 54 -16.30 -6.20 0.08
C GLY A 54 -17.82 -6.03 0.14
N LEU A 55 -18.55 -7.06 0.59
CA LEU A 55 -20.01 -6.98 0.80
C LEU A 55 -20.37 -5.94 1.88
N MET A 56 -19.62 -5.90 2.97
CA MET A 56 -19.80 -4.89 4.02
C MET A 56 -19.50 -3.49 3.49
N ALA A 57 -18.45 -3.35 2.68
CA ALA A 57 -18.07 -2.08 2.06
C ALA A 57 -19.12 -1.54 1.10
N ASN A 58 -19.80 -2.40 0.33
CA ASN A 58 -20.90 -2.04 -0.54
C ASN A 58 -22.11 -1.47 0.24
N SER A 59 -22.27 -1.91 1.50
CA SER A 59 -23.26 -1.37 2.45
C SER A 59 -22.74 -0.18 3.27
N GLY A 60 -21.57 0.36 2.95
CA GLY A 60 -20.97 1.54 3.62
C GLY A 60 -20.15 1.22 4.87
N ILE A 61 -19.99 -0.04 5.27
CA ILE A 61 -19.22 -0.46 6.45
C ILE A 61 -17.80 -0.77 6.01
N LYS A 62 -16.82 0.07 6.38
CA LYS A 62 -15.46 0.07 5.84
C LYS A 62 -14.39 0.14 6.92
N ALA A 63 -13.16 -0.16 6.53
CA ALA A 63 -11.95 0.00 7.35
C ALA A 63 -12.07 -0.65 8.74
N SER A 64 -11.73 0.07 9.81
CA SER A 64 -11.75 -0.45 11.18
C SER A 64 -13.13 -0.92 11.64
N GLN A 65 -14.21 -0.29 11.15
CA GLN A 65 -15.58 -0.70 11.48
C GLN A 65 -15.91 -2.09 10.91
N ALA A 66 -15.58 -2.35 9.64
CA ALA A 66 -15.73 -3.66 9.03
C ALA A 66 -14.88 -4.72 9.74
N GLY A 67 -13.62 -4.36 10.06
CA GLY A 67 -12.70 -5.23 10.76
C GLY A 67 -13.18 -5.63 12.18
N THR A 68 -13.67 -4.68 12.94
CA THR A 68 -14.21 -4.91 14.28
C THR A 68 -15.47 -5.77 14.22
N SER A 69 -16.39 -5.47 13.29
CA SER A 69 -17.60 -6.24 13.09
C SER A 69 -17.31 -7.69 12.71
N LEU A 70 -16.46 -7.91 11.71
CA LEU A 70 -16.14 -9.26 11.22
C LEU A 70 -15.39 -10.07 12.28
N ARG A 71 -14.45 -9.46 13.00
CA ARG A 71 -13.77 -10.09 14.13
C ARG A 71 -14.78 -10.49 15.23
N SER A 72 -15.76 -9.63 15.55
CA SER A 72 -16.79 -9.95 16.55
C SER A 72 -17.63 -11.15 16.10
N ILE A 73 -18.10 -11.16 14.86
CA ILE A 73 -18.88 -12.27 14.30
C ILE A 73 -18.09 -13.57 14.41
N PHE A 74 -16.86 -13.62 13.94
CA PHE A 74 -16.02 -14.82 13.98
C PHE A 74 -15.75 -15.31 15.41
N THR A 75 -15.40 -14.41 16.31
CA THR A 75 -15.09 -14.77 17.70
C THR A 75 -16.32 -15.32 18.43
N ARG A 76 -17.49 -14.71 18.23
CA ARG A 76 -18.73 -15.14 18.87
C ARG A 76 -19.22 -16.47 18.32
N MET A 77 -19.11 -16.71 17.02
CA MET A 77 -19.47 -17.99 16.42
C MET A 77 -18.49 -19.10 16.79
N ALA A 78 -17.18 -18.80 16.87
CA ALA A 78 -16.16 -19.78 17.26
C ALA A 78 -16.23 -20.18 18.74
N LYS A 79 -16.71 -19.28 19.62
CA LYS A 79 -16.92 -19.55 21.05
C LYS A 79 -18.33 -19.08 21.46
N PRO A 80 -19.37 -19.82 21.07
CA PRO A 80 -20.74 -19.35 21.23
C PRO A 80 -21.16 -19.36 22.71
N THR A 81 -21.83 -18.28 23.12
CA THR A 81 -22.67 -18.28 24.32
C THR A 81 -23.93 -19.13 24.07
N LYS A 82 -24.73 -19.40 25.10
CA LYS A 82 -26.00 -20.11 24.92
C LYS A 82 -26.93 -19.42 23.95
N GLU A 83 -26.95 -18.10 23.96
CA GLU A 83 -27.77 -17.27 23.05
C GLU A 83 -27.27 -17.39 21.60
N VAL A 84 -25.97 -17.27 21.39
CA VAL A 84 -25.34 -17.40 20.06
C VAL A 84 -25.57 -18.82 19.52
N GLN A 85 -25.40 -19.87 20.35
CA GLN A 85 -25.63 -21.24 19.94
C GLN A 85 -27.09 -21.47 19.53
N ALA A 86 -28.05 -20.97 20.32
CA ALA A 86 -29.46 -21.07 19.99
C ALA A 86 -29.80 -20.36 18.64
N ALA A 87 -29.17 -19.21 18.38
CA ALA A 87 -29.34 -18.52 17.09
C ALA A 87 -28.70 -19.32 15.92
N MET A 88 -27.53 -19.93 16.13
CA MET A 88 -26.90 -20.81 15.13
C MET A 88 -27.76 -22.02 14.85
N ASP A 89 -28.29 -22.68 15.90
CA ASP A 89 -29.17 -23.86 15.77
C ASP A 89 -30.45 -23.50 15.02
N GLN A 90 -31.07 -22.37 15.34
CA GLN A 90 -32.28 -21.87 14.66
C GLN A 90 -32.05 -21.63 13.17
N LEU A 91 -30.88 -21.17 12.79
CA LEU A 91 -30.48 -20.87 11.41
C LEU A 91 -29.89 -22.08 10.67
N GLY A 92 -29.64 -23.19 11.38
CA GLY A 92 -28.98 -24.37 10.81
C GLY A 92 -27.50 -24.17 10.50
N ILE A 93 -26.83 -23.26 11.23
CA ILE A 93 -25.43 -22.89 10.98
C ILE A 93 -24.50 -23.73 11.86
N SER A 94 -23.48 -24.33 11.23
CA SER A 94 -22.35 -24.97 11.90
C SER A 94 -21.05 -24.48 11.31
N LEU A 95 -20.05 -24.27 12.16
CA LEU A 95 -18.68 -23.95 11.71
C LEU A 95 -17.89 -25.20 11.29
N THR A 96 -18.38 -26.40 11.63
CA THR A 96 -17.71 -27.66 11.33
C THR A 96 -18.57 -28.55 10.45
N ASN A 97 -17.89 -29.33 9.65
CA ASN A 97 -18.45 -30.43 8.88
C ASN A 97 -18.79 -31.62 9.78
N SER A 98 -19.49 -32.62 9.25
CA SER A 98 -19.84 -33.83 9.95
C SER A 98 -18.63 -34.68 10.41
N ASP A 99 -17.49 -34.51 9.76
CA ASP A 99 -16.21 -35.16 10.11
C ASP A 99 -15.38 -34.38 11.15
N GLY A 100 -15.90 -33.25 11.62
CA GLY A 100 -15.26 -32.37 12.61
C GLY A 100 -14.27 -31.36 12.00
N SER A 101 -14.03 -31.37 10.69
CA SER A 101 -13.20 -30.36 10.01
C SER A 101 -13.89 -28.99 10.01
N MET A 102 -13.09 -27.91 10.01
CA MET A 102 -13.63 -26.55 9.89
C MET A 102 -14.16 -26.32 8.47
N LYS A 103 -15.34 -25.72 8.34
CA LYS A 103 -15.87 -25.24 7.08
C LYS A 103 -15.08 -24.03 6.58
N SER A 104 -15.00 -23.85 5.26
CA SER A 104 -14.53 -22.59 4.67
C SER A 104 -15.46 -21.43 5.06
N LEU A 105 -14.94 -20.21 5.09
CA LEU A 105 -15.79 -19.03 5.35
C LEU A 105 -16.85 -18.86 4.25
N LYS A 106 -16.54 -19.24 3.01
CA LYS A 106 -17.50 -19.27 1.90
C LYS A 106 -18.71 -20.17 2.21
N GLU A 107 -18.47 -21.38 2.71
CA GLU A 107 -19.56 -22.29 3.12
C GLU A 107 -20.38 -21.70 4.27
N ILE A 108 -19.71 -21.12 5.27
CA ILE A 108 -20.39 -20.48 6.42
C ILE A 108 -21.21 -19.27 5.96
N MET A 109 -20.71 -18.45 5.04
CA MET A 109 -21.47 -17.33 4.46
C MET A 109 -22.70 -17.81 3.68
N ASN A 110 -22.58 -18.92 2.94
CA ASN A 110 -23.71 -19.52 2.23
C ASN A 110 -24.75 -20.05 3.20
N ASP A 111 -24.34 -20.73 4.28
CA ASP A 111 -25.22 -21.21 5.34
C ASP A 111 -25.94 -20.04 6.02
N LEU A 112 -25.21 -18.96 6.34
CA LEU A 112 -25.77 -17.73 6.90
C LEU A 112 -26.84 -17.13 5.94
N ARG A 113 -26.49 -16.93 4.67
CA ARG A 113 -27.42 -16.36 3.67
C ARG A 113 -28.67 -17.22 3.52
N SER A 114 -28.51 -18.55 3.49
CA SER A 114 -29.62 -19.50 3.40
C SER A 114 -30.49 -19.49 4.65
N GLY A 115 -29.89 -19.48 5.84
CA GLY A 115 -30.62 -19.45 7.12
C GLY A 115 -31.40 -18.15 7.33
N PHE A 116 -30.89 -17.03 6.80
CA PHE A 116 -31.57 -15.73 6.86
C PHE A 116 -32.62 -15.54 5.75
N ALA A 117 -32.61 -16.38 4.72
CA ALA A 117 -33.60 -16.29 3.64
C ALA A 117 -35.02 -16.54 4.18
N GLY A 118 -35.96 -15.73 3.72
CA GLY A 118 -37.38 -15.87 4.10
C GLY A 118 -37.73 -15.34 5.50
N LEU A 119 -36.76 -14.85 6.29
CA LEU A 119 -37.03 -14.20 7.57
C LEU A 119 -37.55 -12.78 7.38
N THR A 120 -38.41 -12.32 8.31
CA THR A 120 -38.78 -10.91 8.37
C THR A 120 -37.62 -10.04 8.80
N GLU A 121 -37.64 -8.75 8.47
CA GLU A 121 -36.55 -7.82 8.83
C GLU A 121 -36.34 -7.73 10.35
N ALA A 122 -37.41 -7.85 11.15
CA ALA A 122 -37.29 -7.89 12.62
C ALA A 122 -36.58 -9.16 13.10
N GLN A 123 -36.87 -10.31 12.50
CA GLN A 123 -36.19 -11.57 12.83
C GLN A 123 -34.71 -11.53 12.39
N LYS A 124 -34.43 -11.01 11.21
CA LYS A 124 -33.05 -10.81 10.72
C LYS A 124 -32.26 -9.93 11.69
N ALA A 125 -32.80 -8.78 12.08
CA ALA A 125 -32.14 -7.87 13.00
C ALA A 125 -31.85 -8.56 14.37
N GLN A 126 -32.83 -9.26 14.93
CA GLN A 126 -32.69 -9.97 16.19
C GLN A 126 -31.59 -11.04 16.11
N LEU A 127 -31.62 -11.91 15.11
CA LEU A 127 -30.65 -13.00 14.97
C LEU A 127 -29.26 -12.46 14.61
N ALA A 128 -29.17 -11.43 13.79
CA ALA A 128 -27.88 -10.78 13.50
C ALA A 128 -27.26 -10.13 14.75
N ALA A 129 -28.08 -9.50 15.61
CA ALA A 129 -27.63 -8.97 16.89
C ALA A 129 -27.19 -10.08 17.85
N SER A 130 -27.91 -11.22 17.89
CA SER A 130 -27.49 -12.37 18.72
C SER A 130 -26.17 -12.96 18.23
N LEU A 131 -25.98 -13.16 16.94
CA LEU A 131 -24.76 -13.74 16.36
C LEU A 131 -23.55 -12.81 16.45
N GLY A 132 -23.69 -11.58 15.97
CA GLY A 132 -22.58 -10.63 15.83
C GLY A 132 -22.36 -9.72 17.04
N GLY A 133 -23.39 -9.54 17.86
CA GLY A 133 -23.47 -8.44 18.82
C GLY A 133 -24.10 -7.19 18.20
N GLN A 134 -24.52 -6.25 19.04
CA GLN A 134 -25.17 -5.00 18.59
C GLN A 134 -24.26 -4.21 17.60
N GLU A 135 -22.95 -4.17 17.88
CA GLU A 135 -21.98 -3.41 17.08
C GLU A 135 -21.73 -4.04 15.71
N ALA A 136 -21.88 -5.37 15.58
CA ALA A 136 -21.61 -6.10 14.35
C ALA A 136 -22.88 -6.50 13.59
N MET A 137 -24.05 -6.19 14.14
CA MET A 137 -25.35 -6.52 13.53
C MET A 137 -25.45 -6.00 12.10
N SER A 138 -25.14 -4.74 11.85
CA SER A 138 -25.17 -4.13 10.52
C SER A 138 -24.19 -4.79 9.56
N GLY A 139 -23.00 -5.18 10.04
CA GLY A 139 -22.01 -5.88 9.24
C GLY A 139 -22.49 -7.27 8.80
N LEU A 140 -23.12 -8.03 9.71
CA LEU A 140 -23.70 -9.32 9.37
C LEU A 140 -24.87 -9.17 8.40
N LEU A 141 -25.76 -8.19 8.62
CA LEU A 141 -26.87 -7.90 7.72
C LEU A 141 -26.39 -7.50 6.31
N ALA A 142 -25.27 -6.79 6.19
CA ALA A 142 -24.66 -6.46 4.90
C ALA A 142 -24.25 -7.73 4.11
N ILE A 143 -23.75 -8.75 4.80
CA ILE A 143 -23.37 -10.03 4.17
C ILE A 143 -24.60 -10.84 3.78
N VAL A 144 -25.58 -10.98 4.67
CA VAL A 144 -26.74 -11.87 4.42
C VAL A 144 -27.81 -11.27 3.50
N ASN A 145 -27.88 -9.95 3.42
CA ASN A 145 -28.84 -9.24 2.53
C ASN A 145 -28.24 -8.88 1.16
N ALA A 146 -26.97 -9.16 0.91
CA ALA A 146 -26.38 -8.96 -0.41
C ALA A 146 -27.14 -9.80 -1.45
N SER A 147 -27.38 -9.26 -2.65
CA SER A 147 -28.01 -10.03 -3.73
C SER A 147 -27.13 -11.23 -4.13
N ASP A 148 -27.74 -12.28 -4.66
CA ASP A 148 -26.96 -13.44 -5.14
C ASP A 148 -26.03 -13.04 -6.28
N GLU A 149 -26.45 -12.11 -7.13
CA GLU A 149 -25.65 -11.58 -8.23
C GLU A 149 -24.42 -10.84 -7.71
N ASP A 150 -24.56 -9.92 -6.75
CA ASP A 150 -23.44 -9.17 -6.17
C ASP A 150 -22.48 -10.10 -5.42
N TYR A 151 -23.02 -11.04 -4.64
CA TYR A 151 -22.21 -12.02 -3.92
C TYR A 151 -21.39 -12.89 -4.87
N GLN A 152 -22.03 -13.43 -5.92
CA GLN A 152 -21.34 -14.31 -6.87
C GLN A 152 -20.31 -13.54 -7.69
N LYS A 153 -20.67 -12.38 -8.23
CA LYS A 153 -19.78 -11.50 -9.00
C LYS A 153 -18.55 -11.12 -8.21
N LEU A 154 -18.72 -10.71 -6.95
CA LEU A 154 -17.60 -10.32 -6.09
C LEU A 154 -16.72 -11.53 -5.75
N THR A 155 -17.33 -12.68 -5.40
CA THR A 155 -16.61 -13.92 -5.11
C THR A 155 -15.77 -14.37 -6.31
N ASP A 156 -16.38 -14.49 -7.48
CA ASP A 156 -15.69 -14.95 -8.69
C ASP A 156 -14.55 -14.00 -9.07
N SER A 157 -14.78 -12.69 -8.99
CA SER A 157 -13.73 -11.70 -9.25
C SER A 157 -12.55 -11.85 -8.28
N ILE A 158 -12.79 -12.05 -6.99
CA ILE A 158 -11.75 -12.15 -5.97
C ILE A 158 -10.96 -13.46 -6.12
N TYR A 159 -11.61 -14.55 -6.47
CA TYR A 159 -10.93 -15.84 -6.72
C TYR A 159 -10.10 -15.83 -8.02
N ASP A 160 -10.37 -14.89 -8.94
CA ASP A 160 -9.57 -14.62 -10.15
C ASP A 160 -8.73 -13.34 -9.95
N ALA A 161 -7.96 -13.30 -8.87
CA ALA A 161 -7.23 -12.08 -8.48
C ALA A 161 -5.80 -12.01 -9.01
N ASP A 162 -5.23 -13.08 -9.55
CA ASP A 162 -3.82 -13.15 -9.94
C ASP A 162 -3.44 -12.00 -10.90
N GLY A 163 -2.41 -11.23 -10.53
CA GLY A 163 -1.91 -10.10 -11.30
C GLY A 163 -2.67 -8.78 -11.10
N ALA A 164 -3.77 -8.77 -10.32
CA ALA A 164 -4.63 -7.59 -10.18
C ALA A 164 -3.93 -6.38 -9.53
N ALA A 165 -2.98 -6.61 -8.64
CA ALA A 165 -2.20 -5.52 -8.03
C ALA A 165 -1.32 -4.81 -9.05
N LYS A 166 -0.72 -5.58 -9.98
CA LYS A 166 0.08 -5.02 -11.06
C LYS A 166 -0.82 -4.24 -12.04
N GLU A 167 -1.92 -4.83 -12.47
CA GLU A 167 -2.89 -4.16 -13.37
C GLU A 167 -3.41 -2.84 -12.78
N MET A 168 -3.74 -2.84 -11.47
CA MET A 168 -4.15 -1.63 -10.76
C MET A 168 -3.02 -0.59 -10.74
N ALA A 169 -1.77 -1.00 -10.46
CA ALA A 169 -0.63 -0.10 -10.44
C ALA A 169 -0.35 0.49 -11.83
N ASP A 170 -0.40 -0.33 -12.87
CA ASP A 170 -0.23 0.11 -14.25
C ASP A 170 -1.31 1.13 -14.62
N THR A 171 -2.59 0.84 -14.31
CA THR A 171 -3.71 1.78 -14.54
C THR A 171 -3.55 3.10 -13.75
N MET A 172 -3.09 3.04 -12.50
CA MET A 172 -2.86 4.24 -11.68
C MET A 172 -1.70 5.09 -12.20
N ASN A 173 -0.68 4.45 -12.79
CA ASN A 173 0.48 5.11 -13.35
C ASN A 173 0.25 5.64 -14.78
N ASP A 174 -0.73 5.11 -15.48
CA ASP A 174 -1.09 5.50 -16.86
C ASP A 174 -1.89 6.84 -16.90
N ASN A 175 -1.43 7.82 -16.14
CA ASN A 175 -2.00 9.18 -16.13
C ASN A 175 -0.94 10.20 -15.69
N LEU A 176 -1.23 11.50 -15.90
CA LEU A 176 -0.30 12.58 -15.58
C LEU A 176 0.15 12.56 -14.09
N GLN A 177 -0.74 12.25 -13.16
CA GLN A 177 -0.41 12.15 -11.73
C GLN A 177 0.53 10.98 -11.45
N GLY A 178 0.33 9.84 -12.11
CA GLY A 178 1.23 8.69 -12.06
C GLY A 178 2.61 9.04 -12.62
N ALA A 179 2.66 9.70 -13.78
CA ALA A 179 3.91 10.15 -14.38
C ALA A 179 4.69 11.12 -13.47
N ILE A 180 4.01 12.06 -12.81
CA ILE A 180 4.62 12.96 -11.81
C ILE A 180 5.16 12.16 -10.61
N THR A 181 4.42 11.17 -10.13
CA THR A 181 4.82 10.31 -9.02
C THR A 181 6.06 9.48 -9.37
N LEU A 182 6.11 8.89 -10.57
CA LEU A 182 7.27 8.16 -11.08
C LEU A 182 8.48 9.07 -11.23
N CYS A 183 8.31 10.27 -11.77
CA CYS A 183 9.38 11.28 -11.87
C CYS A 183 9.93 11.66 -10.49
N LYS A 184 9.07 11.89 -9.51
CA LYS A 184 9.47 12.18 -8.13
C LYS A 184 10.25 11.03 -7.52
N SER A 185 9.80 9.78 -7.67
CA SER A 185 10.50 8.59 -7.16
C SER A 185 11.86 8.40 -7.84
N ALA A 186 11.96 8.68 -9.14
CA ALA A 186 13.24 8.64 -9.84
C ALA A 186 14.22 9.70 -9.30
N LEU A 187 13.75 10.92 -9.05
CA LEU A 187 14.56 11.99 -8.44
C LEU A 187 15.00 11.64 -7.01
N GLU A 188 14.14 11.03 -6.21
CA GLU A 188 14.49 10.54 -4.86
C GLU A 188 15.56 9.45 -4.94
N SER A 189 15.46 8.52 -5.89
CA SER A 189 16.47 7.47 -6.10
C SER A 189 17.82 8.04 -6.50
N VAL A 190 17.84 9.05 -7.38
CA VAL A 190 19.05 9.79 -7.76
C VAL A 190 19.65 10.49 -6.54
N GLY A 191 18.81 11.10 -5.69
CA GLY A 191 19.26 11.76 -4.46
C GLY A 191 19.91 10.78 -3.48
N ILE A 192 19.37 9.56 -3.33
CA ILE A 192 19.94 8.50 -2.48
C ILE A 192 21.29 8.03 -3.06
N ALA A 193 21.37 7.75 -4.36
CA ALA A 193 22.60 7.32 -5.02
C ALA A 193 23.71 8.38 -4.87
N LEU A 194 23.36 9.66 -5.07
CA LEU A 194 24.29 10.76 -4.86
C LEU A 194 24.78 10.86 -3.41
N TYR A 195 23.87 10.68 -2.43
CA TYR A 195 24.23 10.69 -1.03
C TYR A 195 25.19 9.54 -0.67
N GLU A 196 24.96 8.33 -1.16
CA GLU A 196 25.82 7.17 -0.93
C GLU A 196 27.22 7.40 -1.52
N GLU A 197 27.33 8.00 -2.70
CA GLU A 197 28.59 8.27 -3.38
C GLU A 197 29.43 9.33 -2.66
N VAL A 198 28.79 10.36 -2.08
CA VAL A 198 29.51 11.45 -1.38
C VAL A 198 29.70 11.19 0.12
N GLN A 199 29.06 10.18 0.69
CA GLN A 199 29.09 9.92 2.13
C GLN A 199 30.50 9.61 2.64
N GLU A 200 31.27 8.77 1.95
CA GLU A 200 32.67 8.42 2.37
C GLU A 200 33.63 9.59 2.18
N PRO A 201 33.67 10.30 1.05
CA PRO A 201 34.44 11.53 0.94
C PRO A 201 34.10 12.59 2.00
N MET A 202 32.81 12.75 2.36
CA MET A 202 32.44 13.68 3.44
C MET A 202 32.95 13.25 4.81
N LYS A 203 32.91 11.96 5.14
CA LYS A 203 33.50 11.45 6.41
C LYS A 203 35.01 11.68 6.49
N GLU A 204 35.71 11.45 5.38
CA GLU A 204 37.14 11.73 5.27
C GLU A 204 37.40 13.23 5.48
N THR A 205 36.67 14.10 4.84
CA THR A 205 36.78 15.56 5.03
C THR A 205 36.56 15.98 6.48
N VAL A 206 35.56 15.41 7.17
CA VAL A 206 35.33 15.70 8.60
C VAL A 206 36.51 15.24 9.47
N LYS A 207 37.10 14.07 9.20
CA LYS A 207 38.29 13.58 9.93
C LYS A 207 39.48 14.53 9.74
N VAL A 208 39.71 14.94 8.50
CA VAL A 208 40.83 15.89 8.20
C VAL A 208 40.62 17.22 8.91
N ILE A 209 39.39 17.80 8.86
CA ILE A 209 39.09 19.05 9.58
C ILE A 209 39.29 18.85 11.09
N THR A 210 38.90 17.70 11.64
CA THR A 210 39.12 17.41 13.07
C THR A 210 40.60 17.35 13.40
N GLY A 211 41.42 16.66 12.59
CA GLY A 211 42.86 16.62 12.72
C GLY A 211 43.51 18.01 12.64
N MET A 212 43.10 18.83 11.69
CA MET A 212 43.57 20.22 11.56
C MET A 212 43.35 21.04 12.85
N VAL A 213 42.18 20.87 13.49
CA VAL A 213 41.89 21.57 14.76
C VAL A 213 42.77 21.06 15.89
N GLU A 214 43.11 19.78 15.92
CA GLU A 214 44.04 19.19 16.88
C GLU A 214 45.45 19.74 16.67
N ASP A 215 45.95 19.75 15.42
CA ASP A 215 47.26 20.29 15.05
C ASP A 215 47.39 21.78 15.37
N MET A 216 46.33 22.56 15.14
CA MET A 216 46.30 23.99 15.51
C MET A 216 46.35 24.19 17.01
N ASN A 217 45.70 23.37 17.82
CA ASN A 217 45.75 23.43 19.28
C ASN A 217 47.15 23.05 19.81
N GLU A 218 47.78 22.01 19.23
CA GLU A 218 49.13 21.58 19.59
C GLU A 218 50.16 22.66 19.22
N ALA A 219 50.10 23.21 18.01
CA ALA A 219 50.99 24.29 17.56
C ALA A 219 50.81 25.56 18.39
N MET A 220 49.61 25.88 18.83
CA MET A 220 49.34 26.99 19.75
C MET A 220 49.96 26.75 21.13
N ALA A 221 49.93 25.50 21.62
CA ALA A 221 50.53 25.15 22.90
C ALA A 221 52.07 25.18 22.87
N GLU A 222 52.68 24.79 21.75
CA GLU A 222 54.15 24.71 21.63
C GLU A 222 54.79 26.06 21.26
N LYS A 223 54.24 26.76 20.27
CA LYS A 223 54.85 27.97 19.67
C LYS A 223 54.02 29.24 19.84
N GLY A 224 52.91 29.16 20.59
CA GLY A 224 51.98 30.28 20.78
C GLY A 224 51.32 30.71 19.49
N PHE A 225 51.04 32.02 19.35
CA PHE A 225 50.28 32.57 18.22
C PHE A 225 50.94 32.38 16.85
N ASP A 226 52.29 32.38 16.80
CA ASP A 226 53.05 32.15 15.57
C ASP A 226 52.85 30.71 15.08
N GLY A 227 52.83 29.73 15.99
CA GLY A 227 52.56 28.34 15.66
C GLY A 227 51.13 28.14 15.13
N LEU A 228 50.14 28.84 15.73
CA LEU A 228 48.78 28.81 15.26
C LEU A 228 48.63 29.33 13.81
N ILE A 229 49.32 30.44 13.46
CA ILE A 229 49.30 30.99 12.10
C ILE A 229 49.91 30.01 11.10
N GLU A 230 51.06 29.37 11.47
CA GLU A 230 51.70 28.39 10.61
C GLU A 230 50.78 27.16 10.37
N ALA A 231 50.20 26.59 11.42
CA ALA A 231 49.31 25.46 11.34
C ALA A 231 48.04 25.79 10.52
N PHE A 232 47.46 26.98 10.70
CA PHE A 232 46.32 27.45 9.92
C PHE A 232 46.65 27.56 8.43
N GLY A 233 47.82 28.11 8.08
CA GLY A 233 48.26 28.20 6.69
C GLY A 233 48.43 26.82 6.03
N ASN A 234 48.99 25.85 6.74
CA ASN A 234 49.12 24.47 6.28
C ASN A 234 47.74 23.81 6.09
N SER A 235 46.83 23.96 7.04
CA SER A 235 45.45 23.46 6.98
C SER A 235 44.70 24.02 5.78
N LEU A 236 44.91 25.31 5.45
CA LEU A 236 44.29 25.93 4.29
C LEU A 236 44.81 25.34 2.97
N ALA A 237 46.10 25.03 2.89
CA ALA A 237 46.72 24.41 1.73
C ALA A 237 46.18 22.97 1.53
N GLU A 238 46.06 22.22 2.61
CA GLU A 238 45.50 20.85 2.59
C GLU A 238 44.03 20.81 2.16
N LEU A 239 43.20 21.72 2.69
CA LEU A 239 41.80 21.87 2.24
C LEU A 239 41.72 22.25 0.77
N ALA A 240 42.60 23.12 0.28
CA ALA A 240 42.59 23.47 -1.16
C ALA A 240 43.01 22.27 -2.04
N GLN A 241 43.94 21.45 -1.58
CA GLN A 241 44.30 20.23 -2.29
C GLN A 241 43.15 19.21 -2.32
N MET A 242 42.51 18.96 -1.18
CA MET A 242 41.35 18.09 -1.11
C MET A 242 40.21 18.56 -2.02
N ALA A 243 39.95 19.87 -2.07
CA ALA A 243 38.96 20.44 -2.98
C ALA A 243 39.30 20.17 -4.44
N MET A 244 40.56 20.29 -4.84
CA MET A 244 41.00 19.98 -6.20
C MET A 244 40.90 18.49 -6.53
N GLU A 245 41.20 17.62 -5.58
CA GLU A 245 41.11 16.16 -5.74
C GLU A 245 39.63 15.69 -5.84
N ALA A 246 38.69 16.38 -5.21
CA ALA A 246 37.24 16.09 -5.30
C ALA A 246 36.61 16.47 -6.66
N VAL A 247 37.19 17.42 -7.40
CA VAL A 247 36.61 17.90 -8.68
C VAL A 247 36.40 16.77 -9.71
N PRO A 248 37.38 15.87 -9.98
CA PRO A 248 37.14 14.80 -10.95
C PRO A 248 36.01 13.86 -10.57
N THR A 249 35.85 13.54 -9.28
CA THR A 249 34.76 12.70 -8.76
C THR A 249 33.41 13.38 -8.96
N LEU A 250 33.31 14.68 -8.67
CA LEU A 250 32.09 15.45 -8.90
C LEU A 250 31.71 15.54 -10.38
N ILE A 251 32.70 15.65 -11.28
CA ILE A 251 32.48 15.63 -12.73
C ILE A 251 31.97 14.24 -13.15
N GLY A 252 32.58 13.16 -12.69
CA GLY A 252 32.12 11.79 -12.99
C GLY A 252 30.68 11.55 -12.54
N VAL A 253 30.33 11.95 -11.32
CA VAL A 253 28.94 11.85 -10.82
C VAL A 253 27.98 12.66 -11.68
N ALA A 254 28.37 13.86 -12.13
CA ALA A 254 27.53 14.67 -13.02
C ALA A 254 27.34 14.01 -14.40
N GLU A 255 28.40 13.40 -14.96
CA GLU A 255 28.33 12.65 -16.22
C GLU A 255 27.40 11.43 -16.12
N ASP A 256 27.50 10.66 -15.04
CA ASP A 256 26.64 9.49 -14.77
C ASP A 256 25.18 9.89 -14.58
N LEU A 257 24.92 10.99 -13.89
CA LEU A 257 23.56 11.54 -13.72
C LEU A 257 22.94 11.94 -15.06
N VAL A 258 23.70 12.66 -15.88
CA VAL A 258 23.24 13.08 -17.23
C VAL A 258 23.02 11.85 -18.10
N GLY A 259 23.91 10.85 -18.07
CA GLY A 259 23.78 9.60 -18.80
C GLY A 259 22.54 8.83 -18.39
N THR A 260 22.30 8.68 -17.08
CA THR A 260 21.11 8.01 -16.54
C THR A 260 19.81 8.73 -16.94
N PHE A 261 19.80 10.07 -16.89
CA PHE A 261 18.65 10.85 -17.30
C PHE A 261 18.34 10.72 -18.80
N ILE A 262 19.39 10.79 -19.65
CA ILE A 262 19.24 10.60 -21.10
C ILE A 262 18.70 9.18 -21.40
N ASN A 263 19.26 8.15 -20.77
CA ASN A 263 18.81 6.78 -20.98
C ASN A 263 17.34 6.60 -20.53
N ALA A 264 16.95 7.16 -19.40
CA ALA A 264 15.57 7.13 -18.95
C ALA A 264 14.58 7.78 -19.93
N ILE A 265 14.98 8.92 -20.56
CA ILE A 265 14.18 9.55 -21.62
C ILE A 265 14.13 8.67 -22.88
N MET A 266 15.24 8.06 -23.27
CA MET A 266 15.31 7.20 -24.46
C MET A 266 14.54 5.90 -24.28
N ASP A 267 14.57 5.30 -23.11
CA ASP A 267 13.84 4.08 -22.81
C ASP A 267 12.32 4.28 -22.81
N HIS A 268 11.87 5.51 -22.52
CA HIS A 268 10.45 5.88 -22.50
C HIS A 268 10.05 6.86 -23.63
N GLN A 269 10.82 6.91 -24.71
CA GLN A 269 10.57 7.89 -25.80
C GLN A 269 9.20 7.74 -26.46
N GLU A 270 8.67 6.52 -26.57
CA GLU A 270 7.34 6.27 -27.14
C GLU A 270 6.24 6.82 -26.24
N GLU A 271 6.35 6.64 -24.92
CA GLU A 271 5.41 7.16 -23.93
C GLU A 271 5.43 8.70 -23.88
N PHE A 272 6.62 9.32 -23.98
CA PHE A 272 6.76 10.78 -24.08
C PHE A 272 6.18 11.33 -25.37
N ALA A 273 6.36 10.61 -26.50
CA ALA A 273 5.79 11.01 -27.78
C ALA A 273 4.26 10.92 -27.79
N GLU A 274 3.69 9.88 -27.20
CA GLU A 274 2.25 9.68 -27.08
C GLU A 274 1.60 10.69 -26.13
N ALA A 275 2.23 10.96 -24.98
CA ALA A 275 1.82 12.00 -24.06
C ALA A 275 1.87 13.40 -24.71
N GLY A 276 2.90 13.68 -25.49
CA GLY A 276 3.03 14.91 -26.27
C GLY A 276 1.93 15.06 -27.33
N ALA A 277 1.65 13.99 -28.06
CA ALA A 277 0.58 13.97 -29.07
C ALA A 277 -0.81 14.17 -28.44
N THR A 278 -1.05 13.56 -27.28
CA THR A 278 -2.29 13.71 -26.51
C THR A 278 -2.47 15.13 -25.99
N ALA A 279 -1.42 15.76 -25.47
CA ALA A 279 -1.43 17.15 -25.00
C ALA A 279 -1.71 18.13 -26.14
N VAL A 280 -1.11 17.92 -27.31
CA VAL A 280 -1.35 18.73 -28.51
C VAL A 280 -2.79 18.56 -29.01
N SER A 281 -3.31 17.35 -29.05
CA SER A 281 -4.70 17.07 -29.44
C SER A 281 -5.70 17.73 -28.49
N TYR A 282 -5.46 17.68 -27.18
CA TYR A 282 -6.30 18.32 -26.18
C TYR A 282 -6.30 19.85 -26.29
N THR A 283 -5.13 20.45 -26.51
CA THR A 283 -5.03 21.92 -26.74
C THR A 283 -5.70 22.35 -28.02
N HIS A 284 -5.63 21.55 -29.08
CA HIS A 284 -6.31 21.82 -30.34
C HIS A 284 -7.85 21.73 -30.21
N LEU A 285 -8.38 20.71 -29.54
CA LEU A 285 -9.81 20.56 -29.27
C LEU A 285 -10.34 21.78 -28.46
N ARG A 286 -9.61 22.17 -27.41
CA ARG A 286 -10.00 23.31 -26.57
C ARG A 286 -9.94 24.65 -27.28
N ALA A 287 -8.99 24.81 -28.18
CA ALA A 287 -8.92 26.01 -29.05
C ALA A 287 -10.11 26.08 -30.03
N HIS A 288 -10.57 24.93 -30.54
CA HIS A 288 -11.76 24.85 -31.38
C HIS A 288 -13.06 25.14 -30.64
N GLU A 289 -13.21 24.63 -29.39
CA GLU A 289 -14.39 24.91 -28.56
C GLU A 289 -14.48 26.38 -28.16
N THR A 290 -13.35 27.05 -27.85
CA THR A 290 -13.33 28.49 -27.54
C THR A 290 -13.62 29.35 -28.73
N SER A 291 -13.25 28.96 -29.94
CA SER A 291 -13.60 29.71 -31.15
C SER A 291 -15.05 29.51 -31.59
N ALA A 292 -15.69 28.37 -31.26
CA ALA A 292 -17.10 28.11 -31.53
C ALA A 292 -18.06 28.87 -30.59
N HIS A 293 -17.59 29.34 -29.43
CA HIS A 293 -18.36 30.14 -28.47
C HIS A 293 -18.23 31.67 -28.69
N LEU A 294 -17.46 32.10 -29.68
CA LEU A 294 -17.23 33.51 -30.00
C LEU A 294 -17.89 33.99 -31.31
N VAL A 295 -18.84 33.23 -31.87
CA VAL A 295 -19.66 33.63 -33.02
C VAL A 295 -21.14 33.78 -32.65
#